data_3fc37bf4c209bfb85bc449b00f22bbf9
#
_entry.id   3fc37bf4c209bfb85bc449b00f22bbf9
#
_cell.length_a   1.000
_cell.length_b   1.000
_cell.length_c   1.000
_cell.angle_alpha   90.00
_cell.angle_beta   90.00
_cell.angle_gamma   90.00
#
_symmetry.space_group_name_H-M   'P 1'
#
loop_
_entity.id
_entity.type
_entity.pdbx_description
1 polymer ?
#
loop_
_entity_poly.entity_id
_entity_poly.type
_entity_poly.pdbx_seq_one_letter_code
_entity_poly.pdbx_strand_id
1 'polypeptide(L)'
;ADAAGLFVVTPTLTITDDGAVDTGMTTLHVLRADLTLSVKNLFEDTVFGSQTISLQANGKSMEACMRSLINKVNVNDARFAKLIGDVQQGIADYYTRQMPKILAKVNSLVAREEYEDAMAALAVIPESVDEYEAVEELKVQVYDKLLAGEVTRAVAQADILVRQGDIDGALELCRACNPVSPNYGEVIRFLNRLDAQAAAAENGCRGNARADAAGGCRRGAEPQGRACRVLCQEGQVAGRMALRTLIERLSD
;
A
#
# COMPACT_ATOMS: atom_id res chain seq x y z
N ALA A 1 -6.07 0.83 0.72
CA ALA A 1 -6.79 1.91 1.43
C ALA A 1 -8.17 2.02 0.78
N ASP A 2 -9.23 1.69 1.55
CA ASP A 2 -10.59 1.77 1.04
C ASP A 2 -10.92 3.22 0.68
N ALA A 3 -11.50 3.46 -0.50
CA ALA A 3 -11.97 4.77 -0.95
C ALA A 3 -12.99 5.42 0.02
N ALA A 4 -13.56 4.65 0.94
CA ALA A 4 -14.45 5.10 2.00
C ALA A 4 -13.85 6.19 2.90
N GLY A 5 -12.52 6.24 3.07
CA GLY A 5 -11.84 7.29 3.84
C GLY A 5 -11.66 8.63 3.12
N LEU A 6 -12.01 8.71 1.84
CA LEU A 6 -11.86 9.93 1.04
C LEU A 6 -13.04 10.89 1.16
N PHE A 7 -14.21 10.39 1.55
CA PHE A 7 -15.45 11.17 1.63
C PHE A 7 -15.86 11.36 3.08
N VAL A 8 -16.11 12.61 3.46
CA VAL A 8 -16.48 12.99 4.82
C VAL A 8 -17.85 13.65 4.83
N VAL A 9 -18.71 13.18 5.73
CA VAL A 9 -19.99 13.86 6.05
C VAL A 9 -19.72 14.86 7.16
N THR A 10 -19.94 16.13 6.88
CA THR A 10 -19.74 17.23 7.83
C THR A 10 -21.10 17.78 8.25
N PRO A 11 -21.52 17.59 9.51
CA PRO A 11 -22.70 18.25 10.05
C PRO A 11 -22.36 19.68 10.49
N THR A 12 -23.22 20.64 10.12
CA THR A 12 -23.15 22.02 10.57
C THR A 12 -24.50 22.42 11.14
N LEU A 13 -24.53 22.85 12.40
CA LEU A 13 -25.73 23.34 13.07
C LEU A 13 -25.64 24.87 13.18
N THR A 14 -26.55 25.56 12.52
CA THR A 14 -26.66 27.03 12.57
C THR A 14 -27.92 27.44 13.30
N ILE A 15 -27.78 28.16 14.41
CA ILE A 15 -28.92 28.73 15.12
C ILE A 15 -29.45 29.89 14.27
N THR A 16 -30.72 29.80 13.91
CA THR A 16 -31.43 30.82 13.08
C THR A 16 -32.25 31.77 13.90
N ASP A 17 -32.77 31.32 15.07
CA ASP A 17 -33.58 32.11 15.96
C ASP A 17 -33.49 31.57 17.40
N ASP A 18 -33.27 32.45 18.36
CA ASP A 18 -33.30 32.17 19.79
C ASP A 18 -34.24 33.18 20.46
N GLY A 19 -35.46 32.76 20.76
CA GLY A 19 -36.47 33.58 21.38
C GLY A 19 -36.83 33.10 22.79
N ALA A 20 -37.39 34.01 23.57
CA ALA A 20 -38.05 33.68 24.83
C ALA A 20 -39.44 34.23 24.85
N VAL A 21 -40.41 33.40 25.22
CA VAL A 21 -41.80 33.78 25.38
C VAL A 21 -42.16 33.73 26.86
N ASP A 22 -42.55 34.85 27.42
CA ASP A 22 -43.07 34.90 28.80
C ASP A 22 -44.57 34.54 28.76
N THR A 23 -44.91 33.46 29.45
CA THR A 23 -46.32 33.00 29.56
C THR A 23 -47.02 33.55 30.81
N GLY A 24 -46.38 34.49 31.54
CA GLY A 24 -46.88 35.03 32.79
C GLY A 24 -46.68 34.15 34.02
N MET A 25 -46.40 32.84 33.84
CA MET A 25 -46.06 31.87 34.87
C MET A 25 -44.63 31.33 34.74
N THR A 26 -44.15 31.20 33.51
CA THR A 26 -42.82 30.68 33.21
C THR A 26 -42.31 31.26 31.90
N THR A 27 -41.01 31.53 31.81
CA THR A 27 -40.35 31.86 30.55
C THR A 27 -40.10 30.58 29.78
N LEU A 28 -40.58 30.50 28.54
CA LEU A 28 -40.34 29.41 27.63
C LEU A 28 -39.36 29.87 26.55
N HIS A 29 -38.24 29.21 26.45
CA HIS A 29 -37.25 29.44 25.38
C HIS A 29 -37.69 28.67 24.13
N VAL A 30 -37.55 29.31 22.98
CA VAL A 30 -37.76 28.73 21.65
C VAL A 30 -36.45 28.82 20.88
N LEU A 31 -35.96 27.69 20.39
CA LEU A 31 -34.75 27.62 19.61
C LEU A 31 -35.07 27.06 18.21
N ARG A 32 -34.68 27.78 17.18
CA ARG A 32 -34.69 27.31 15.79
C ARG A 32 -33.29 27.20 15.28
N ALA A 33 -33.00 26.11 14.59
CA ALA A 33 -31.69 25.88 14.00
C ALA A 33 -31.81 25.09 12.70
N ASP A 34 -30.91 25.33 11.80
CA ASP A 34 -30.73 24.59 10.56
C ASP A 34 -29.55 23.62 10.71
N LEU A 35 -29.84 22.31 10.56
CA LEU A 35 -28.82 21.27 10.46
C LEU A 35 -28.54 21.02 9.00
N THR A 36 -27.34 21.37 8.57
CA THR A 36 -26.84 21.09 7.21
C THR A 36 -25.86 19.92 7.27
N LEU A 37 -26.14 18.86 6.51
CA LEU A 37 -25.19 17.80 6.22
C LEU A 37 -24.57 18.06 4.86
N SER A 38 -23.26 18.13 4.77
CA SER A 38 -22.53 18.21 3.52
C SER A 38 -21.58 17.04 3.37
N VAL A 39 -21.50 16.47 2.16
CA VAL A 39 -20.56 15.41 1.81
C VAL A 39 -19.49 15.99 0.89
N LYS A 40 -18.24 15.86 1.29
CA LYS A 40 -17.10 16.40 0.54
C LYS A 40 -15.94 15.42 0.45
N ASN A 41 -15.11 15.59 -0.59
CA ASN A 41 -13.80 14.96 -0.67
C ASN A 41 -12.84 15.66 0.29
N LEU A 42 -12.15 14.88 1.11
CA LEU A 42 -11.24 15.41 2.13
C LEU A 42 -10.00 16.10 1.53
N PHE A 43 -9.54 15.65 0.36
CA PHE A 43 -8.30 16.11 -0.27
C PHE A 43 -8.51 17.26 -1.27
N GLU A 44 -9.67 17.27 -1.94
CA GLU A 44 -9.95 18.23 -3.02
C GLU A 44 -10.92 19.32 -2.60
N ASP A 45 -11.45 19.26 -1.38
CA ASP A 45 -12.49 20.16 -0.82
C ASP A 45 -13.73 20.30 -1.72
N THR A 46 -13.95 19.31 -2.62
CA THR A 46 -15.09 19.28 -3.52
C THR A 46 -16.33 18.79 -2.77
N VAL A 47 -17.42 19.57 -2.81
CA VAL A 47 -18.71 19.19 -2.22
C VAL A 47 -19.55 18.44 -3.24
N PHE A 48 -19.92 17.20 -2.94
CA PHE A 48 -20.76 16.34 -3.79
C PHE A 48 -22.26 16.51 -3.53
N GLY A 49 -22.62 17.01 -2.36
CA GLY A 49 -24.00 17.31 -2.03
C GLY A 49 -24.15 17.88 -0.63
N SER A 50 -25.26 18.57 -0.41
CA SER A 50 -25.64 19.06 0.91
C SER A 50 -27.15 19.02 1.09
N GLN A 51 -27.61 18.79 2.31
CA GLN A 51 -29.01 18.82 2.68
C GLN A 51 -29.17 19.55 4.00
N THR A 52 -30.09 20.52 4.01
CA THR A 52 -30.45 21.29 5.21
C THR A 52 -31.81 20.85 5.74
N ILE A 53 -31.90 20.70 7.05
CA ILE A 53 -33.11 20.37 7.79
C ILE A 53 -33.31 21.42 8.86
N SER A 54 -34.44 22.13 8.81
CA SER A 54 -34.82 23.07 9.87
C SER A 54 -35.42 22.34 11.06
N LEU A 55 -34.91 22.62 12.24
CA LEU A 55 -35.29 22.05 13.51
C LEU A 55 -35.80 23.16 14.44
N GLN A 56 -36.78 22.82 15.27
CA GLN A 56 -37.28 23.73 16.30
C GLN A 56 -37.50 22.97 17.62
N ALA A 57 -37.08 23.58 18.70
CA ALA A 57 -37.31 23.03 20.04
C ALA A 57 -37.70 24.12 21.02
N ASN A 58 -38.46 23.71 22.05
CA ASN A 58 -38.86 24.56 23.16
C ASN A 58 -38.38 23.95 24.47
N GLY A 59 -38.06 24.79 25.44
CA GLY A 59 -37.61 24.33 26.77
C GLY A 59 -37.61 25.44 27.83
N LYS A 60 -37.42 25.04 29.08
CA LYS A 60 -37.33 25.95 30.22
C LYS A 60 -36.02 26.70 30.31
N SER A 61 -35.01 26.31 29.51
CA SER A 61 -33.74 26.96 29.38
C SER A 61 -33.17 26.72 27.96
N MET A 62 -32.22 27.53 27.53
CA MET A 62 -31.53 27.38 26.25
C MET A 62 -30.88 25.99 26.12
N GLU A 63 -30.26 25.50 27.20
CA GLU A 63 -29.63 24.18 27.25
C GLU A 63 -30.66 23.04 27.07
N ALA A 64 -31.86 23.17 27.68
CA ALA A 64 -32.95 22.22 27.49
C ALA A 64 -33.49 22.25 26.04
N CYS A 65 -33.53 23.44 25.42
CA CYS A 65 -33.87 23.60 24.00
C CYS A 65 -32.85 22.89 23.10
N MET A 66 -31.56 23.10 23.34
CA MET A 66 -30.49 22.49 22.54
C MET A 66 -30.54 20.96 22.63
N ARG A 67 -30.65 20.39 23.82
CA ARG A 67 -30.84 18.93 23.99
C ARG A 67 -32.06 18.40 23.27
N SER A 68 -33.20 19.09 23.40
CA SER A 68 -34.44 18.72 22.73
C SER A 68 -34.30 18.80 21.21
N LEU A 69 -33.57 19.79 20.68
CA LEU A 69 -33.31 19.99 19.26
C LEU A 69 -32.45 18.87 18.69
N ILE A 70 -31.38 18.49 19.38
CA ILE A 70 -30.50 17.37 18.97
C ILE A 70 -31.29 16.05 18.96
N ASN A 71 -32.16 15.82 19.99
CA ASN A 71 -32.96 14.60 20.04
C ASN A 71 -34.05 14.52 18.95
N LYS A 72 -34.36 15.61 18.27
CA LYS A 72 -35.26 15.64 17.11
C LYS A 72 -34.57 15.25 15.79
N VAL A 73 -33.26 15.13 15.77
CA VAL A 73 -32.54 14.68 14.57
C VAL A 73 -32.86 13.21 14.33
N ASN A 74 -33.63 12.94 13.29
CA ASN A 74 -33.94 11.58 12.87
C ASN A 74 -32.98 11.12 11.79
N VAL A 75 -32.11 10.17 12.11
CA VAL A 75 -31.15 9.59 11.17
C VAL A 75 -31.78 8.84 9.99
N ASN A 76 -33.04 8.41 10.16
CA ASN A 76 -33.85 7.73 9.13
C ASN A 76 -34.73 8.71 8.31
N ASP A 77 -34.46 10.01 8.37
CA ASP A 77 -35.19 10.99 7.55
C ASP A 77 -34.95 10.72 6.06
N ALA A 78 -36.03 10.66 5.29
CA ALA A 78 -35.97 10.36 3.85
C ALA A 78 -35.10 11.36 3.06
N ARG A 79 -34.93 12.59 3.58
CA ARG A 79 -34.06 13.60 2.97
C ARG A 79 -32.58 13.19 3.05
N PHE A 80 -32.18 12.54 4.14
CA PHE A 80 -30.79 12.02 4.24
C PHE A 80 -30.57 10.83 3.32
N ALA A 81 -31.55 9.92 3.21
CA ALA A 81 -31.45 8.81 2.25
C ALA A 81 -31.34 9.32 0.81
N LYS A 82 -32.10 10.35 0.44
CA LYS A 82 -32.02 11.00 -0.85
C LYS A 82 -30.65 11.66 -1.06
N LEU A 83 -30.13 12.39 -0.06
CA LEU A 83 -28.80 13.00 -0.13
C LEU A 83 -27.73 11.96 -0.42
N ILE A 84 -27.77 10.80 0.26
CA ILE A 84 -26.79 9.73 0.04
C ILE A 84 -26.86 9.22 -1.41
N GLY A 85 -28.06 8.97 -1.94
CA GLY A 85 -28.22 8.54 -3.34
C GLY A 85 -27.71 9.57 -4.36
N ASP A 86 -28.07 10.84 -4.17
CA ASP A 86 -27.64 11.95 -5.04
C ASP A 86 -26.11 12.11 -4.99
N VAL A 87 -25.51 11.96 -3.80
CA VAL A 87 -24.04 12.04 -3.61
C VAL A 87 -23.31 10.86 -4.27
N GLN A 88 -23.83 9.63 -4.12
CA GLN A 88 -23.23 8.46 -4.75
C GLN A 88 -23.17 8.62 -6.28
N GLN A 89 -24.28 9.07 -6.88
CA GLN A 89 -24.32 9.36 -8.31
C GLN A 89 -23.34 10.49 -8.69
N GLY A 90 -23.32 11.57 -7.91
CA GLY A 90 -22.41 12.70 -8.15
C GLY A 90 -20.93 12.31 -8.07
N ILE A 91 -20.57 11.40 -7.17
CA ILE A 91 -19.21 10.84 -7.05
C ILE A 91 -18.88 10.00 -8.29
N ALA A 92 -19.78 9.08 -8.68
CA ALA A 92 -19.58 8.26 -9.87
C ALA A 92 -19.37 9.12 -11.14
N ASP A 93 -20.25 10.10 -11.37
CA ASP A 93 -20.17 11.04 -12.49
C ASP A 93 -18.88 11.88 -12.47
N TYR A 94 -18.42 12.26 -11.28
CA TYR A 94 -17.17 13.00 -11.14
C TYR A 94 -15.96 12.16 -11.56
N TYR A 95 -15.83 10.93 -11.01
CA TYR A 95 -14.71 10.06 -11.34
C TYR A 95 -14.75 9.59 -12.79
N THR A 96 -15.91 9.30 -13.36
CA THR A 96 -16.06 8.99 -14.79
C THR A 96 -15.48 10.11 -15.67
N ARG A 97 -15.79 11.37 -15.34
CA ARG A 97 -15.24 12.54 -16.07
C ARG A 97 -13.74 12.72 -15.85
N GLN A 98 -13.21 12.39 -14.67
CA GLN A 98 -11.79 12.51 -14.36
C GLN A 98 -10.97 11.31 -14.83
N MET A 99 -11.60 10.19 -15.18
CA MET A 99 -10.95 8.94 -15.54
C MET A 99 -9.82 9.10 -16.57
N PRO A 100 -10.01 9.79 -17.71
CA PRO A 100 -8.94 9.95 -18.69
C PRO A 100 -7.71 10.65 -18.13
N LYS A 101 -7.90 11.63 -17.24
CA LYS A 101 -6.82 12.37 -16.58
C LYS A 101 -6.10 11.51 -15.55
N ILE A 102 -6.84 10.73 -14.76
CA ILE A 102 -6.27 9.81 -13.77
C ILE A 102 -5.44 8.73 -14.46
N LEU A 103 -5.98 8.11 -15.52
CA LEU A 103 -5.27 7.09 -16.30
C LEU A 103 -4.01 7.66 -16.97
N ALA A 104 -4.06 8.86 -17.52
CA ALA A 104 -2.87 9.53 -18.08
C ALA A 104 -1.79 9.76 -17.00
N LYS A 105 -2.19 10.16 -15.78
CA LYS A 105 -1.28 10.28 -14.63
C LYS A 105 -0.68 8.95 -14.26
N VAL A 106 -1.51 7.89 -14.12
CA VAL A 106 -1.06 6.53 -13.79
C VAL A 106 -0.04 6.04 -14.83
N ASN A 107 -0.35 6.17 -16.13
CA ASN A 107 0.58 5.77 -17.19
C ASN A 107 1.91 6.53 -17.12
N SER A 108 1.88 7.81 -16.79
CA SER A 108 3.10 8.61 -16.59
C SER A 108 3.92 8.12 -15.39
N LEU A 109 3.26 7.76 -14.27
CA LEU A 109 3.92 7.22 -13.08
C LEU A 109 4.52 5.84 -13.37
N VAL A 110 3.79 4.97 -14.05
CA VAL A 110 4.27 3.65 -14.48
C VAL A 110 5.50 3.77 -15.42
N ALA A 111 5.48 4.74 -16.34
CA ALA A 111 6.62 4.98 -17.23
C ALA A 111 7.89 5.46 -16.50
N ARG A 112 7.74 6.05 -15.32
CA ARG A 112 8.84 6.47 -14.43
C ARG A 112 9.20 5.44 -13.37
N GLU A 113 8.55 4.25 -13.41
CA GLU A 113 8.71 3.18 -12.40
C GLU A 113 8.26 3.60 -10.98
N GLU A 114 7.41 4.62 -10.87
CA GLU A 114 6.80 5.10 -9.63
C GLU A 114 5.51 4.33 -9.35
N TYR A 115 5.64 3.01 -9.16
CA TYR A 115 4.49 2.08 -9.09
C TYR A 115 3.63 2.29 -7.83
N GLU A 116 4.23 2.66 -6.71
CA GLU A 116 3.51 2.94 -5.45
C GLU A 116 2.58 4.14 -5.61
N ASP A 117 3.06 5.21 -6.25
CA ASP A 117 2.27 6.40 -6.54
C ASP A 117 1.19 6.11 -7.58
N ALA A 118 1.47 5.24 -8.56
CA ALA A 118 0.49 4.77 -9.53
C ALA A 118 -0.63 3.97 -8.84
N MET A 119 -0.29 3.07 -7.92
CA MET A 119 -1.26 2.33 -7.10
C MET A 119 -2.09 3.26 -6.21
N ALA A 120 -1.46 4.26 -5.57
CA ALA A 120 -2.16 5.26 -4.78
C ALA A 120 -3.15 6.07 -5.63
N ALA A 121 -2.78 6.43 -6.86
CA ALA A 121 -3.67 7.14 -7.78
C ALA A 121 -4.86 6.28 -8.25
N LEU A 122 -4.70 4.96 -8.37
CA LEU A 122 -5.79 4.03 -8.70
C LEU A 122 -6.69 3.72 -7.49
N ALA A 123 -6.14 3.72 -6.27
CA ALA A 123 -6.87 3.40 -5.05
C ALA A 123 -7.96 4.42 -4.67
N VAL A 124 -7.88 5.64 -5.20
CA VAL A 124 -8.88 6.68 -4.93
C VAL A 124 -10.16 6.54 -5.77
N ILE A 125 -10.14 5.68 -6.79
CA ILE A 125 -11.29 5.47 -7.69
C ILE A 125 -12.31 4.59 -6.97
N PRO A 126 -13.57 5.05 -6.78
CA PRO A 126 -14.60 4.27 -6.09
C PRO A 126 -15.18 3.16 -6.99
N GLU A 127 -15.64 2.09 -6.37
CA GLU A 127 -16.25 0.93 -7.06
C GLU A 127 -17.55 1.26 -7.82
N SER A 128 -18.17 2.42 -7.51
CA SER A 128 -19.41 2.86 -8.16
C SER A 128 -19.23 3.42 -9.58
N VAL A 129 -18.01 3.46 -10.10
CA VAL A 129 -17.70 3.92 -11.46
C VAL A 129 -17.90 2.78 -12.45
N ASP A 130 -18.52 3.05 -13.60
CA ASP A 130 -18.86 2.02 -14.60
C ASP A 130 -17.63 1.27 -15.15
N GLU A 131 -16.48 1.93 -15.26
CA GLU A 131 -15.23 1.35 -15.74
C GLU A 131 -14.37 0.74 -14.62
N TYR A 132 -14.92 0.48 -13.43
CA TYR A 132 -14.14 0.01 -12.28
C TYR A 132 -13.44 -1.33 -12.50
N GLU A 133 -14.03 -2.25 -13.27
CA GLU A 133 -13.41 -3.53 -13.64
C GLU A 133 -12.07 -3.32 -14.38
N ALA A 134 -12.03 -2.38 -15.32
CA ALA A 134 -10.79 -2.04 -16.04
C ALA A 134 -9.74 -1.38 -15.10
N VAL A 135 -10.19 -0.66 -14.08
CA VAL A 135 -9.31 -0.10 -13.05
C VAL A 135 -8.69 -1.20 -12.19
N GLU A 136 -9.47 -2.22 -11.81
CA GLU A 136 -8.97 -3.39 -11.06
C GLU A 136 -7.94 -4.18 -11.88
N GLU A 137 -8.20 -4.43 -13.16
CA GLU A 137 -7.22 -5.05 -14.04
C GLU A 137 -5.92 -4.25 -14.13
N LEU A 138 -6.02 -2.92 -14.21
CA LEU A 138 -4.85 -2.04 -14.22
C LEU A 138 -4.10 -2.05 -12.90
N LYS A 139 -4.80 -2.11 -11.76
CA LYS A 139 -4.18 -2.28 -10.44
C LYS A 139 -3.34 -3.56 -10.37
N VAL A 140 -3.88 -4.68 -10.86
CA VAL A 140 -3.13 -5.95 -10.91
C VAL A 140 -1.87 -5.79 -11.77
N GLN A 141 -1.98 -5.20 -12.98
CA GLN A 141 -0.83 -4.99 -13.85
C GLN A 141 0.26 -4.09 -13.23
N VAL A 142 -0.14 -3.02 -12.53
CA VAL A 142 0.80 -2.11 -11.84
C VAL A 142 1.44 -2.83 -10.66
N TYR A 143 0.67 -3.61 -9.91
CA TYR A 143 1.18 -4.40 -8.78
C TYR A 143 2.19 -5.46 -9.23
N ASP A 144 1.92 -6.16 -10.33
CA ASP A 144 2.86 -7.11 -10.94
C ASP A 144 4.19 -6.44 -11.32
N LYS A 145 4.13 -5.23 -11.89
CA LYS A 145 5.33 -4.45 -12.22
C LYS A 145 6.09 -3.99 -10.97
N LEU A 146 5.38 -3.61 -9.90
CA LEU A 146 5.97 -3.27 -8.61
C LEU A 146 6.77 -4.46 -8.09
N LEU A 147 6.14 -5.63 -7.98
CA LEU A 147 6.77 -6.86 -7.49
C LEU A 147 7.96 -7.28 -8.36
N ALA A 148 7.81 -7.19 -9.68
CA ALA A 148 8.90 -7.50 -10.61
C ALA A 148 10.09 -6.55 -10.43
N GLY A 149 9.84 -5.26 -10.25
CA GLY A 149 10.87 -4.24 -9.98
C GLY A 149 11.59 -4.48 -8.65
N GLU A 150 10.87 -4.89 -7.61
CA GLU A 150 11.44 -5.26 -6.31
C GLU A 150 12.40 -6.44 -6.43
N VAL A 151 11.99 -7.51 -7.11
CA VAL A 151 12.83 -8.69 -7.35
C VAL A 151 14.08 -8.32 -8.13
N THR A 152 13.96 -7.56 -9.20
CA THR A 152 15.12 -7.15 -10.02
C THR A 152 16.11 -6.34 -9.20
N ARG A 153 15.64 -5.40 -8.38
CA ARG A 153 16.48 -4.60 -7.47
C ARG A 153 17.13 -5.47 -6.39
N ALA A 154 16.36 -6.40 -5.78
CA ALA A 154 16.88 -7.29 -4.76
C ALA A 154 17.98 -8.22 -5.31
N VAL A 155 17.79 -8.82 -6.49
CA VAL A 155 18.78 -9.69 -7.12
C VAL A 155 20.04 -8.90 -7.50
N ALA A 156 19.91 -7.68 -8.02
CA ALA A 156 21.06 -6.82 -8.33
C ALA A 156 21.85 -6.44 -7.06
N GLN A 157 21.15 -6.10 -5.98
CA GLN A 157 21.79 -5.80 -4.69
C GLN A 157 22.44 -7.05 -4.07
N ALA A 158 21.78 -8.20 -4.16
CA ALA A 158 22.33 -9.48 -3.70
C ALA A 158 23.62 -9.84 -4.46
N ASP A 159 23.68 -9.59 -5.77
CA ASP A 159 24.91 -9.81 -6.57
C ASP A 159 26.08 -8.92 -6.11
N ILE A 160 25.80 -7.68 -5.69
CA ILE A 160 26.80 -6.77 -5.10
C ILE A 160 27.29 -7.32 -3.77
N LEU A 161 26.38 -7.76 -2.86
CA LEU A 161 26.74 -8.33 -1.56
C LEU A 161 27.62 -9.59 -1.71
N VAL A 162 27.28 -10.46 -2.65
CA VAL A 162 28.12 -11.65 -2.97
C VAL A 162 29.52 -11.25 -3.37
N ARG A 163 29.70 -10.23 -4.21
CA ARG A 163 31.04 -9.72 -4.59
C ARG A 163 31.80 -9.12 -3.42
N GLN A 164 31.11 -8.59 -2.42
CA GLN A 164 31.70 -8.08 -1.18
C GLN A 164 31.99 -9.20 -0.16
N GLY A 165 31.53 -10.43 -0.41
CA GLY A 165 31.70 -11.59 0.47
C GLY A 165 30.59 -11.74 1.52
N ASP A 166 29.55 -10.91 1.48
CA ASP A 166 28.37 -10.97 2.36
C ASP A 166 27.30 -11.88 1.73
N ILE A 167 27.49 -13.16 1.89
CA ILE A 167 26.56 -14.18 1.36
C ILE A 167 25.26 -14.19 2.16
N ASP A 168 25.34 -14.02 3.48
CA ASP A 168 24.16 -14.06 4.35
C ASP A 168 23.21 -12.90 4.04
N GLY A 169 23.74 -11.69 3.88
CA GLY A 169 22.94 -10.52 3.45
C GLY A 169 22.30 -10.73 2.08
N ALA A 170 23.00 -11.35 1.13
CA ALA A 170 22.46 -11.67 -0.19
C ALA A 170 21.29 -12.68 -0.08
N LEU A 171 21.41 -13.70 0.77
CA LEU A 171 20.35 -14.69 1.00
C LEU A 171 19.13 -14.08 1.70
N GLU A 172 19.31 -13.14 2.63
CA GLU A 172 18.22 -12.42 3.28
C GLU A 172 17.43 -11.58 2.28
N LEU A 173 18.08 -10.87 1.36
CA LEU A 173 17.41 -10.14 0.29
C LEU A 173 16.58 -11.08 -0.60
N CYS A 174 17.12 -12.25 -0.95
CA CYS A 174 16.38 -13.24 -1.74
C CYS A 174 15.15 -13.78 -0.98
N ARG A 175 15.26 -14.01 0.34
CA ARG A 175 14.13 -14.47 1.18
C ARG A 175 13.03 -13.42 1.32
N ALA A 176 13.39 -12.14 1.28
CA ALA A 176 12.43 -11.04 1.39
C ALA A 176 11.60 -10.85 0.11
N CYS A 177 12.02 -11.40 -1.03
CA CYS A 177 11.28 -11.31 -2.28
C CYS A 177 9.96 -12.06 -2.22
N ASN A 178 8.89 -11.44 -2.76
CA ASN A 178 7.57 -12.07 -2.80
C ASN A 178 7.52 -13.20 -3.86
N PRO A 179 7.20 -14.44 -3.48
CA PRO A 179 7.12 -15.57 -4.42
C PRO A 179 6.07 -15.41 -5.54
N VAL A 180 5.04 -14.57 -5.31
CA VAL A 180 3.99 -14.29 -6.30
C VAL A 180 4.50 -13.38 -7.44
N SER A 181 5.68 -12.76 -7.29
CA SER A 181 6.25 -11.89 -8.30
C SER A 181 6.43 -12.61 -9.65
N PRO A 182 6.02 -11.98 -10.78
CA PRO A 182 6.23 -12.54 -12.13
C PRO A 182 7.70 -12.89 -12.42
N ASN A 183 8.64 -12.14 -11.81
CA ASN A 183 10.07 -12.31 -12.00
C ASN A 183 10.73 -13.20 -10.93
N TYR A 184 9.97 -13.87 -10.05
CA TYR A 184 10.55 -14.67 -8.97
C TYR A 184 11.54 -15.73 -9.43
N GLY A 185 11.37 -16.24 -10.66
CA GLY A 185 12.35 -17.12 -11.30
C GLY A 185 13.77 -16.57 -11.41
N GLU A 186 13.96 -15.24 -11.31
CA GLU A 186 15.31 -14.63 -11.26
C GLU A 186 16.00 -14.90 -9.93
N VAL A 187 15.26 -14.87 -8.83
CA VAL A 187 15.76 -15.24 -7.49
C VAL A 187 16.25 -16.69 -7.52
N ILE A 188 15.42 -17.61 -8.04
CA ILE A 188 15.79 -19.03 -8.13
C ILE A 188 17.03 -19.22 -8.99
N ARG A 189 17.12 -18.56 -10.14
CA ARG A 189 18.31 -18.62 -11.01
C ARG A 189 19.57 -18.07 -10.31
N PHE A 190 19.42 -16.98 -9.55
CA PHE A 190 20.50 -16.39 -8.77
C PHE A 190 21.00 -17.36 -7.70
N LEU A 191 20.10 -17.97 -6.91
CA LEU A 191 20.45 -18.94 -5.86
C LEU A 191 21.13 -20.20 -6.43
N ASN A 192 20.62 -20.73 -7.55
CA ASN A 192 21.23 -21.88 -8.23
C ASN A 192 22.65 -21.55 -8.74
N ARG A 193 22.86 -20.33 -9.23
CA ARG A 193 24.21 -19.85 -9.65
C ARG A 193 25.17 -19.81 -8.46
N LEU A 194 24.72 -19.32 -7.30
CA LEU A 194 25.52 -19.29 -6.08
C LEU A 194 25.88 -20.71 -5.60
N ASP A 195 24.93 -21.66 -5.60
CA ASP A 195 25.23 -23.04 -5.23
C ASP A 195 26.25 -23.69 -6.18
N ALA A 196 26.12 -23.43 -7.48
CA ALA A 196 27.08 -23.93 -8.46
C ALA A 196 28.49 -23.35 -8.27
N GLN A 197 28.59 -22.04 -7.95
CA GLN A 197 29.87 -21.38 -7.66
C GLN A 197 30.50 -21.94 -6.37
N ALA A 198 29.71 -22.14 -5.32
CA ALA A 198 30.17 -22.74 -4.07
C ALA A 198 30.69 -24.18 -4.30
N ALA A 199 29.95 -24.97 -5.09
CA ALA A 199 30.35 -26.34 -5.45
C ALA A 199 31.66 -26.39 -6.24
N ALA A 200 31.87 -25.48 -7.20
CA ALA A 200 33.07 -25.37 -7.98
C ALA A 200 34.28 -24.99 -7.11
N ALA A 201 34.10 -24.05 -6.16
CA ALA A 201 35.14 -23.67 -5.22
C ALA A 201 35.59 -24.82 -4.32
N GLU A 202 34.66 -25.61 -3.77
CA GLU A 202 34.94 -26.78 -2.95
C GLU A 202 35.73 -27.86 -3.74
N ASN A 203 35.33 -28.14 -4.99
CA ASN A 203 35.98 -29.12 -5.82
C ASN A 203 37.40 -28.67 -6.18
N GLY A 204 37.61 -27.35 -6.44
CA GLY A 204 38.94 -26.78 -6.65
C GLY A 204 39.85 -26.91 -5.43
N CYS A 205 39.34 -26.66 -4.23
CA CYS A 205 40.06 -26.83 -2.96
C CYS A 205 40.44 -28.30 -2.71
N ARG A 206 39.53 -29.26 -2.97
CA ARG A 206 39.81 -30.71 -2.83
C ARG A 206 40.82 -31.20 -3.86
N GLY A 207 40.83 -30.66 -5.09
CA GLY A 207 41.79 -30.97 -6.12
C GLY A 207 43.18 -30.51 -5.72
N ASN A 208 43.35 -29.29 -5.22
CA ASN A 208 44.64 -28.75 -4.76
C ASN A 208 45.15 -29.47 -3.51
N ALA A 209 44.30 -29.80 -2.53
CA ALA A 209 44.71 -30.57 -1.36
C ALA A 209 45.25 -31.99 -1.72
N ARG A 210 44.68 -32.63 -2.76
CA ARG A 210 45.20 -33.90 -3.29
C ARG A 210 46.52 -33.74 -4.06
N ALA A 211 46.69 -32.63 -4.79
CA ALA A 211 47.92 -32.32 -5.48
C ALA A 211 49.10 -32.01 -4.53
N ASP A 212 48.81 -31.30 -3.43
CA ASP A 212 49.78 -31.00 -2.37
C ASP A 212 50.17 -32.27 -1.58
N ALA A 213 49.23 -33.19 -1.38
CA ALA A 213 49.50 -34.49 -0.75
C ALA A 213 50.30 -35.46 -1.65
N ALA A 214 50.33 -35.22 -2.98
CA ALA A 214 51.05 -36.04 -3.94
C ALA A 214 52.51 -35.53 -4.25
N GLY A 215 52.96 -34.52 -3.51
CA GLY A 215 54.34 -34.07 -3.52
C GLY A 215 54.66 -33.02 -4.59
N GLY A 216 54.96 -31.79 -4.16
CA GLY A 216 55.61 -30.81 -5.00
C GLY A 216 55.10 -29.36 -4.84
N CYS A 217 55.52 -28.74 -3.77
CA CYS A 217 55.43 -27.29 -3.60
C CYS A 217 56.16 -26.55 -4.71
N ARG A 218 55.46 -26.02 -5.72
CA ARG A 218 56.03 -25.00 -6.62
C ARG A 218 55.43 -23.65 -6.25
N ARG A 219 56.27 -22.78 -5.67
CA ARG A 219 55.99 -21.38 -5.42
C ARG A 219 55.85 -20.63 -6.75
N GLY A 220 54.76 -19.94 -6.92
CA GLY A 220 54.66 -18.85 -7.90
C GLY A 220 53.47 -18.90 -8.80
N ALA A 221 52.32 -18.37 -8.34
CA ALA A 221 51.36 -17.64 -9.15
C ALA A 221 50.33 -16.98 -8.22
N GLU A 222 50.37 -15.67 -8.10
CA GLU A 222 49.29 -14.80 -7.56
C GLU A 222 48.38 -14.32 -8.70
N PRO A 223 47.22 -13.70 -8.40
CA PRO A 223 46.24 -13.81 -7.36
C PRO A 223 44.80 -13.82 -7.88
N GLN A 224 44.19 -14.96 -7.97
CA GLN A 224 42.68 -15.03 -8.05
C GLN A 224 42.09 -15.57 -6.74
N GLY A 225 42.87 -15.46 -5.67
CA GLY A 225 42.66 -16.21 -4.42
C GLY A 225 41.86 -15.51 -3.31
N ARG A 226 41.33 -14.30 -3.45
CA ARG A 226 40.59 -13.69 -2.33
C ARG A 226 39.19 -14.27 -2.14
N ALA A 227 38.46 -14.49 -3.20
CA ALA A 227 37.14 -15.12 -3.12
C ALA A 227 37.21 -16.58 -2.65
N CYS A 228 38.26 -17.33 -3.09
CA CYS A 228 38.43 -18.71 -2.69
C CYS A 228 38.84 -18.88 -1.21
N ARG A 229 39.53 -17.91 -0.61
CA ARG A 229 39.95 -17.98 0.80
C ARG A 229 38.80 -17.70 1.79
N VAL A 230 37.85 -16.85 1.45
CA VAL A 230 36.67 -16.58 2.27
C VAL A 230 35.73 -17.79 2.29
N LEU A 231 35.69 -18.55 1.20
CA LEU A 231 34.86 -19.75 1.06
C LEU A 231 35.48 -21.03 1.73
N CYS A 232 36.76 -21.06 2.13
CA CYS A 232 37.40 -22.22 2.75
C CYS A 232 37.51 -22.17 4.29
N GLN A 233 37.01 -21.15 4.97
CA GLN A 233 36.97 -21.12 6.45
C GLN A 233 35.76 -21.85 7.03
N GLU A 234 35.93 -22.48 8.17
CA GLU A 234 35.09 -23.49 8.83
C GLU A 234 33.59 -23.18 9.06
N GLY A 235 33.02 -22.11 8.46
CA GLY A 235 31.58 -21.78 8.52
C GLY A 235 30.74 -22.21 7.31
N GLN A 236 31.32 -22.75 6.26
CA GLN A 236 30.69 -22.80 4.93
C GLN A 236 29.89 -24.06 4.60
N VAL A 237 30.12 -25.16 5.28
CA VAL A 237 29.26 -26.37 5.16
C VAL A 237 27.85 -26.05 5.68
N ALA A 238 27.75 -25.25 6.74
CA ALA A 238 26.48 -24.78 7.27
C ALA A 238 25.75 -23.82 6.30
N GLY A 239 26.47 -22.89 5.67
CA GLY A 239 25.94 -21.96 4.68
C GLY A 239 25.40 -22.64 3.44
N ARG A 240 26.08 -23.69 2.93
CA ARG A 240 25.65 -24.43 1.76
C ARG A 240 24.40 -25.32 2.04
N MET A 241 24.33 -25.94 3.23
CA MET A 241 23.11 -26.64 3.64
C MET A 241 21.94 -25.66 3.76
N ALA A 242 22.14 -24.48 4.33
CA ALA A 242 21.13 -23.44 4.40
C ALA A 242 20.68 -22.95 3.03
N LEU A 243 21.63 -22.79 2.08
CA LEU A 243 21.34 -22.40 0.70
C LEU A 243 20.51 -23.46 -0.04
N ARG A 244 20.87 -24.73 0.05
CA ARG A 244 20.09 -25.85 -0.55
C ARG A 244 18.72 -25.95 0.03
N THR A 245 18.59 -25.93 1.35
CA THR A 245 17.26 -25.95 2.02
C THR A 245 16.43 -24.73 1.62
N LEU A 246 17.04 -23.59 1.38
CA LEU A 246 16.34 -22.39 0.88
C LEU A 246 15.87 -22.61 -0.56
N ILE A 247 16.74 -23.09 -1.45
CA ILE A 247 16.38 -23.37 -2.86
C ILE A 247 15.21 -24.38 -2.93
N GLU A 248 15.28 -25.45 -2.15
CA GLU A 248 14.21 -26.48 -2.07
C GLU A 248 12.88 -25.85 -1.62
N ARG A 249 12.88 -25.05 -0.54
CA ARG A 249 11.67 -24.39 -0.01
C ARG A 249 11.07 -23.31 -0.91
N LEU A 250 11.88 -22.71 -1.77
CA LEU A 250 11.44 -21.64 -2.69
C LEU A 250 11.03 -22.19 -4.07
N SER A 251 11.28 -23.49 -4.32
CA SER A 251 10.95 -24.17 -5.60
C SER A 251 9.66 -25.00 -5.50
N ASP A 252 9.16 -25.25 -4.28
CA ASP A 252 7.86 -25.85 -3.96
C ASP A 252 6.76 -24.78 -3.87
#